data_e5143a1e057e49bd7e208000b1ce9858
#
_entry.id   e5143a1e057e49bd7e208000b1ce9858
#
_cell.length_a   1.000
_cell.length_b   1.000
_cell.length_c   1.000
_cell.angle_alpha   90.00
_cell.angle_beta   90.00
_cell.angle_gamma   90.00
#
_symmetry.space_group_name_H-M   'P 1'
#
loop_
_entity.id
_entity.type
_entity.pdbx_description
1 polymer ?
#
loop_
_entity_poly.entity_id
_entity_poly.type
_entity_poly.pdbx_seq_one_letter_code
_entity_poly.pdbx_strand_id
1 'polypeptide(L)'
;MTEALIGFAGVFVLALLRVPLAFAMGAVGVLGLGFLRGFTPTLAGAAQVVYDTGFAYTLSVVPLFILMGNFVARAGLAHELFRAAFVFVGHKRGGLAHATVIACAGFGAICGSSIATAATMSKVAYPPMKKLGYADYLSTGVIASGGTLGIMIPPSTIMVIYGIVTETNIGKLFAAGVLPGLLCALLLMGGVVWIIARDPAAGPAGERTEWPERIKALREIWGVLLLVAVVLGGIYGGVFTATEGAGIGASGAFFFALARGTLTLKTLFEVLVESARTTAMLFTILIAATMFSNFVNFTSMPGDLKNGITQLGLPPLALIGAMMLVYVLLGTIMEELTMVLLTLPVFFPVVTALGFDPVWFGVLIVLVVQVGLISPPVGMNMFVMNALLKDVAMTQIFRGSAIFCVPLAIGLVLVLLFPQLALWLPGLMN
;
A
#
# COMPACT_ATOMS: atom_id res chain seq x y z
N MET A 1 -27.32 -5.06 -15.76
CA MET A 1 -25.89 -5.30 -16.13
C MET A 1 -25.36 -4.30 -17.17
N THR A 2 -26.10 -4.04 -18.24
CA THR A 2 -25.67 -3.15 -19.35
C THR A 2 -25.33 -1.73 -18.89
N GLU A 3 -26.13 -1.13 -18.01
CA GLU A 3 -25.92 0.24 -17.50
C GLU A 3 -24.59 0.36 -16.72
N ALA A 4 -24.29 -0.63 -15.88
CA ALA A 4 -23.04 -0.64 -15.14
C ALA A 4 -21.83 -0.81 -16.08
N LEU A 5 -21.91 -1.67 -17.10
CA LEU A 5 -20.84 -1.83 -18.10
C LEU A 5 -20.61 -0.53 -18.88
N ILE A 6 -21.67 0.18 -19.25
CA ILE A 6 -21.59 1.52 -19.88
C ILE A 6 -20.90 2.49 -18.90
N GLY A 7 -21.25 2.45 -17.61
CA GLY A 7 -20.61 3.26 -16.58
C GLY A 7 -19.10 2.99 -16.46
N PHE A 8 -18.71 1.72 -16.37
CA PHE A 8 -17.28 1.36 -16.33
C PHE A 8 -16.56 1.81 -17.62
N ALA A 9 -17.17 1.55 -18.80
CA ALA A 9 -16.60 2.03 -20.06
C ALA A 9 -16.45 3.55 -20.07
N GLY A 10 -17.44 4.30 -19.55
CA GLY A 10 -17.38 5.74 -19.40
C GLY A 10 -16.23 6.21 -18.52
N VAL A 11 -16.01 5.57 -17.36
CA VAL A 11 -14.87 5.87 -16.47
C VAL A 11 -13.54 5.63 -17.20
N PHE A 12 -13.40 4.50 -17.91
CA PHE A 12 -12.17 4.19 -18.66
C PHE A 12 -11.93 5.15 -19.83
N VAL A 13 -12.97 5.52 -20.57
CA VAL A 13 -12.87 6.52 -21.66
C VAL A 13 -12.41 7.85 -21.11
N LEU A 14 -13.01 8.34 -20.01
CA LEU A 14 -12.59 9.59 -19.39
C LEU A 14 -11.15 9.52 -18.87
N ALA A 15 -10.74 8.38 -18.32
CA ALA A 15 -9.36 8.15 -17.91
C ALA A 15 -8.37 8.21 -19.09
N LEU A 16 -8.72 7.62 -20.23
CA LEU A 16 -7.92 7.71 -21.47
C LEU A 16 -7.84 9.15 -21.99
N LEU A 17 -8.87 9.96 -21.77
CA LEU A 17 -8.89 11.40 -22.06
C LEU A 17 -8.12 12.23 -21.00
N ARG A 18 -7.37 11.56 -20.09
CA ARG A 18 -6.58 12.17 -19.03
C ARG A 18 -7.39 12.90 -17.95
N VAL A 19 -8.67 12.62 -17.82
CA VAL A 19 -9.46 13.08 -16.68
C VAL A 19 -9.02 12.28 -15.45
N PRO A 20 -8.69 12.95 -14.31
CA PRO A 20 -8.37 12.21 -13.09
C PRO A 20 -9.50 11.26 -12.70
N LEU A 21 -9.15 10.03 -12.33
CA LEU A 21 -10.12 8.94 -12.10
C LEU A 21 -11.19 9.28 -11.04
N ALA A 22 -10.83 10.06 -10.02
CA ALA A 22 -11.80 10.55 -9.04
C ALA A 22 -12.93 11.34 -9.71
N PHE A 23 -12.59 12.29 -10.58
CA PHE A 23 -13.60 13.08 -11.29
C PHE A 23 -14.37 12.23 -12.31
N ALA A 24 -13.72 11.29 -12.98
CA ALA A 24 -14.37 10.35 -13.90
C ALA A 24 -15.42 9.49 -13.16
N MET A 25 -15.05 8.89 -12.03
CA MET A 25 -15.98 8.09 -11.20
C MET A 25 -17.14 8.94 -10.66
N GLY A 26 -16.83 10.11 -10.11
CA GLY A 26 -17.86 11.01 -9.58
C GLY A 26 -18.85 11.46 -10.65
N ALA A 27 -18.36 11.89 -11.81
CA ALA A 27 -19.20 12.33 -12.92
C ALA A 27 -20.08 11.19 -13.46
N VAL A 28 -19.49 10.02 -13.74
CA VAL A 28 -20.23 8.85 -14.25
C VAL A 28 -21.23 8.34 -13.20
N GLY A 29 -20.84 8.33 -11.91
CA GLY A 29 -21.72 7.91 -10.82
C GLY A 29 -22.95 8.81 -10.69
N VAL A 30 -22.74 10.14 -10.67
CA VAL A 30 -23.83 11.12 -10.57
C VAL A 30 -24.69 11.12 -11.84
N LEU A 31 -24.10 11.13 -13.02
CA LEU A 31 -24.87 11.11 -14.29
C LEU A 31 -25.62 9.78 -14.44
N GLY A 32 -24.94 8.64 -14.23
CA GLY A 32 -25.57 7.33 -14.36
C GLY A 32 -26.75 7.13 -13.40
N LEU A 33 -26.57 7.50 -12.11
CA LEU A 33 -27.65 7.42 -11.14
C LEU A 33 -28.76 8.45 -11.44
N GLY A 34 -28.39 9.64 -11.92
CA GLY A 34 -29.34 10.69 -12.33
C GLY A 34 -30.25 10.26 -13.47
N PHE A 35 -29.74 9.51 -14.45
CA PHE A 35 -30.54 8.92 -15.53
C PHE A 35 -31.45 7.79 -15.04
N LEU A 36 -31.03 7.02 -14.03
CA LEU A 36 -31.82 5.90 -13.50
C LEU A 36 -32.90 6.32 -12.50
N ARG A 37 -32.62 7.30 -11.64
CA ARG A 37 -33.50 7.70 -10.52
C ARG A 37 -34.04 9.13 -10.61
N GLY A 38 -33.53 9.93 -11.56
CA GLY A 38 -33.79 11.37 -11.63
C GLY A 38 -32.66 12.17 -10.92
N PHE A 39 -32.45 13.40 -11.41
CA PHE A 39 -31.34 14.25 -10.96
C PHE A 39 -31.56 14.85 -9.56
N THR A 40 -32.78 15.19 -9.18
CA THR A 40 -33.06 15.81 -7.87
C THR A 40 -32.67 14.88 -6.70
N PRO A 41 -33.12 13.62 -6.62
CA PRO A 41 -32.71 12.71 -5.54
C PRO A 41 -31.23 12.32 -5.64
N THR A 42 -30.68 12.27 -6.84
CA THR A 42 -29.26 11.95 -7.04
C THR A 42 -28.36 13.05 -6.51
N LEU A 43 -28.63 14.31 -6.79
CA LEU A 43 -27.86 15.45 -6.29
C LEU A 43 -28.00 15.61 -4.77
N ALA A 44 -29.17 15.37 -4.21
CA ALA A 44 -29.35 15.34 -2.75
C ALA A 44 -28.51 14.21 -2.11
N GLY A 45 -28.54 13.02 -2.70
CA GLY A 45 -27.70 11.89 -2.23
C GLY A 45 -26.21 12.17 -2.40
N ALA A 46 -25.78 12.81 -3.48
CA ALA A 46 -24.39 13.21 -3.68
C ALA A 46 -23.92 14.23 -2.61
N ALA A 47 -24.76 15.21 -2.28
CA ALA A 47 -24.47 16.17 -1.20
C ALA A 47 -24.35 15.45 0.15
N GLN A 48 -25.22 14.46 0.42
CA GLN A 48 -25.14 13.64 1.62
C GLN A 48 -23.84 12.84 1.68
N VAL A 49 -23.42 12.21 0.59
CA VAL A 49 -22.13 11.46 0.52
C VAL A 49 -20.95 12.38 0.83
N VAL A 50 -20.93 13.61 0.29
CA VAL A 50 -19.87 14.59 0.60
C VAL A 50 -19.86 14.93 2.09
N TYR A 51 -21.03 15.19 2.65
CA TYR A 51 -21.17 15.52 4.07
C TYR A 51 -20.73 14.35 4.97
N ASP A 52 -21.28 13.16 4.75
CA ASP A 52 -21.00 11.99 5.56
C ASP A 52 -19.53 11.60 5.49
N THR A 53 -18.91 11.65 4.30
CA THR A 53 -17.48 11.37 4.14
C THR A 53 -16.63 12.45 4.82
N GLY A 54 -16.98 13.72 4.67
CA GLY A 54 -16.20 14.82 5.23
C GLY A 54 -16.21 14.88 6.75
N PHE A 55 -17.28 14.41 7.40
CA PHE A 55 -17.50 14.48 8.85
C PHE A 55 -17.45 13.13 9.55
N ALA A 56 -17.13 12.03 8.85
CA ALA A 56 -17.01 10.72 9.46
C ALA A 56 -15.81 10.66 10.42
N TYR A 57 -16.06 10.45 11.72
CA TYR A 57 -15.01 10.31 12.73
C TYR A 57 -14.00 9.19 12.36
N THR A 58 -14.49 8.08 11.85
CA THR A 58 -13.65 6.93 11.46
C THR A 58 -12.66 7.26 10.36
N LEU A 59 -12.99 8.22 9.48
CA LEU A 59 -12.09 8.67 8.41
C LEU A 59 -10.95 9.57 8.90
N SER A 60 -11.02 10.11 10.13
CA SER A 60 -9.93 10.89 10.72
C SER A 60 -8.65 10.08 10.95
N VAL A 61 -8.75 8.76 10.99
CA VAL A 61 -7.60 7.85 11.04
C VAL A 61 -6.64 8.03 9.86
N VAL A 62 -7.17 8.34 8.66
CA VAL A 62 -6.38 8.49 7.43
C VAL A 62 -5.44 9.70 7.50
N PRO A 63 -5.92 10.95 7.73
CA PRO A 63 -5.04 12.11 7.85
C PRO A 63 -4.03 11.97 8.99
N LEU A 64 -4.38 11.33 10.10
CA LEU A 64 -3.50 11.14 11.23
C LEU A 64 -2.34 10.17 10.91
N PHE A 65 -2.58 9.05 10.22
CA PHE A 65 -1.49 8.16 9.77
C PHE A 65 -0.62 8.81 8.70
N ILE A 66 -1.20 9.57 7.76
CA ILE A 66 -0.43 10.34 6.77
C ILE A 66 0.48 11.35 7.47
N LEU A 67 -0.05 12.07 8.45
CA LEU A 67 0.70 13.05 9.24
C LEU A 67 1.84 12.38 10.01
N MET A 68 1.57 11.24 10.66
CA MET A 68 2.59 10.43 11.33
C MET A 68 3.71 10.03 10.36
N GLY A 69 3.37 9.49 9.20
CA GLY A 69 4.34 9.07 8.19
C GLY A 69 5.20 10.24 7.68
N ASN A 70 4.60 11.41 7.45
CA ASN A 70 5.31 12.60 7.00
C ASN A 70 6.26 13.15 8.08
N PHE A 71 5.88 13.18 9.35
CA PHE A 71 6.78 13.55 10.44
C PHE A 71 7.97 12.60 10.55
N VAL A 72 7.73 11.30 10.49
CA VAL A 72 8.75 10.25 10.54
C VAL A 72 9.74 10.38 9.37
N ALA A 73 9.22 10.62 8.15
CA ALA A 73 10.06 10.81 6.97
C ALA A 73 10.99 12.04 7.12
N ARG A 74 10.48 13.16 7.64
CA ARG A 74 11.25 14.38 7.87
C ARG A 74 12.20 14.27 9.06
N ALA A 75 11.94 13.41 10.03
CA ALA A 75 12.84 13.14 11.15
C ALA A 75 14.11 12.36 10.77
N GLY A 76 14.27 11.93 9.50
CA GLY A 76 15.46 11.22 9.02
C GLY A 76 15.51 9.74 9.39
N LEU A 77 14.41 9.19 9.90
CA LEU A 77 14.36 7.82 10.43
C LEU A 77 14.57 6.73 9.35
N ALA A 78 14.27 7.04 8.09
CA ALA A 78 14.55 6.12 6.97
C ALA A 78 16.05 5.82 6.82
N HIS A 79 16.89 6.85 7.00
CA HIS A 79 18.36 6.70 6.94
C HIS A 79 18.90 5.84 8.09
N GLU A 80 18.35 6.04 9.28
CA GLU A 80 18.76 5.26 10.46
C GLU A 80 18.33 3.79 10.36
N LEU A 81 17.10 3.53 9.89
CA LEU A 81 16.63 2.17 9.64
C LEU A 81 17.49 1.46 8.59
N PHE A 82 17.83 2.14 7.51
CA PHE A 82 18.73 1.59 6.49
C PHE A 82 20.11 1.33 7.07
N ARG A 83 20.70 2.28 7.82
CA ARG A 83 21.99 2.12 8.48
C ARG A 83 21.97 0.97 9.48
N ALA A 84 20.92 0.88 10.31
CA ALA A 84 20.76 -0.20 11.26
C ALA A 84 20.71 -1.58 10.55
N ALA A 85 19.96 -1.70 9.46
CA ALA A 85 19.95 -2.94 8.68
C ALA A 85 21.31 -3.20 8.02
N PHE A 86 21.95 -2.17 7.45
CA PHE A 86 23.23 -2.29 6.75
C PHE A 86 24.35 -2.81 7.62
N VAL A 87 24.53 -2.34 8.87
CA VAL A 87 25.61 -2.77 9.76
C VAL A 87 25.53 -4.27 10.13
N PHE A 88 24.32 -4.88 10.02
CA PHE A 88 24.16 -6.32 10.29
C PHE A 88 24.37 -7.20 9.07
N VAL A 89 23.87 -6.78 7.89
CA VAL A 89 23.86 -7.64 6.71
C VAL A 89 24.77 -7.16 5.57
N GLY A 90 25.27 -5.93 5.63
CA GLY A 90 26.03 -5.28 4.56
C GLY A 90 27.31 -5.98 4.14
N HIS A 91 27.93 -6.73 5.05
CA HIS A 91 29.17 -7.51 4.80
C HIS A 91 28.94 -8.74 3.91
N LYS A 92 27.70 -9.11 3.62
CA LYS A 92 27.36 -10.24 2.74
C LYS A 92 27.21 -9.76 1.30
N ARG A 93 27.43 -10.65 0.32
CA ARG A 93 27.09 -10.37 -1.08
C ARG A 93 25.58 -10.10 -1.18
N GLY A 94 25.19 -9.03 -1.86
CA GLY A 94 23.82 -8.57 -1.88
C GLY A 94 23.35 -7.90 -0.55
N GLY A 95 24.28 -7.66 0.39
CA GLY A 95 23.96 -7.18 1.75
C GLY A 95 23.22 -5.85 1.76
N LEU A 96 23.55 -4.88 0.87
CA LEU A 96 22.80 -3.63 0.78
C LEU A 96 21.38 -3.84 0.24
N ALA A 97 21.19 -4.78 -0.68
CA ALA A 97 19.86 -5.12 -1.17
C ALA A 97 19.00 -5.73 -0.05
N HIS A 98 19.56 -6.63 0.77
CA HIS A 98 18.87 -7.13 1.96
C HIS A 98 18.58 -6.03 2.98
N ALA A 99 19.57 -5.15 3.25
CA ALA A 99 19.37 -4.00 4.14
C ALA A 99 18.25 -3.07 3.63
N THR A 100 18.14 -2.90 2.32
CA THR A 100 17.07 -2.12 1.69
C THR A 100 15.69 -2.75 1.95
N VAL A 101 15.53 -4.07 1.78
CA VAL A 101 14.26 -4.76 2.07
C VAL A 101 13.87 -4.60 3.54
N ILE A 102 14.81 -4.80 4.47
CA ILE A 102 14.58 -4.64 5.92
C ILE A 102 14.21 -3.20 6.25
N ALA A 103 14.93 -2.24 5.68
CA ALA A 103 14.65 -0.82 5.89
C ALA A 103 13.30 -0.39 5.30
N CYS A 104 12.93 -0.90 4.11
CA CYS A 104 11.61 -0.70 3.51
C CYS A 104 10.49 -1.26 4.39
N ALA A 105 10.68 -2.47 4.94
CA ALA A 105 9.73 -3.08 5.86
C ALA A 105 9.53 -2.22 7.14
N GLY A 106 10.64 -1.81 7.76
CA GLY A 106 10.59 -0.98 8.97
C GLY A 106 10.07 0.44 8.73
N PHE A 107 10.48 1.09 7.64
CA PHE A 107 9.98 2.43 7.29
C PHE A 107 8.53 2.37 6.81
N GLY A 108 8.19 1.36 6.03
CA GLY A 108 6.84 1.09 5.55
C GLY A 108 5.84 0.91 6.67
N ALA A 109 6.24 0.21 7.74
CA ALA A 109 5.47 0.03 8.97
C ALA A 109 5.11 1.34 9.71
N ILE A 110 5.59 2.49 9.24
CA ILE A 110 5.26 3.79 9.82
C ILE A 110 4.66 4.71 8.77
N CYS A 111 5.19 4.65 7.54
CA CYS A 111 4.78 5.52 6.44
C CYS A 111 3.43 5.12 5.84
N GLY A 112 3.11 3.82 5.81
CA GLY A 112 1.85 3.28 5.29
C GLY A 112 1.61 3.50 3.79
N SER A 113 2.63 3.91 3.02
CA SER A 113 2.54 4.25 1.59
C SER A 113 3.69 3.62 0.80
N SER A 114 3.35 2.93 -0.28
CA SER A 114 4.31 2.33 -1.20
C SER A 114 5.16 3.37 -1.92
N ILE A 115 4.50 4.38 -2.48
CA ILE A 115 5.14 5.46 -3.25
C ILE A 115 6.11 6.25 -2.38
N ALA A 116 5.69 6.66 -1.17
CA ALA A 116 6.53 7.41 -0.26
C ALA A 116 7.73 6.60 0.22
N THR A 117 7.55 5.29 0.46
CA THR A 117 8.63 4.37 0.84
C THR A 117 9.63 4.21 -0.29
N ALA A 118 9.19 3.93 -1.52
CA ALA A 118 10.05 3.82 -2.69
C ALA A 118 10.81 5.13 -2.98
N ALA A 119 10.13 6.27 -2.92
CA ALA A 119 10.75 7.58 -3.12
C ALA A 119 11.83 7.91 -2.08
N THR A 120 11.55 7.61 -0.81
CA THR A 120 12.50 7.84 0.29
C THR A 120 13.70 6.91 0.18
N MET A 121 13.46 5.61 -0.06
CA MET A 121 14.54 4.64 -0.18
C MET A 121 15.37 4.83 -1.45
N SER A 122 14.81 5.40 -2.52
CA SER A 122 15.59 5.82 -3.70
C SER A 122 16.66 6.84 -3.35
N LYS A 123 16.37 7.74 -2.39
CA LYS A 123 17.33 8.75 -1.93
C LYS A 123 18.31 8.20 -0.88
N VAL A 124 17.90 7.22 -0.09
CA VAL A 124 18.68 6.69 1.04
C VAL A 124 19.52 5.48 0.63
N ALA A 125 18.95 4.52 -0.07
CA ALA A 125 19.59 3.24 -0.36
C ALA A 125 20.33 3.21 -1.71
N TYR A 126 19.82 3.89 -2.74
CA TYR A 126 20.43 3.85 -4.07
C TYR A 126 21.85 4.44 -4.13
N PRO A 127 22.17 5.63 -3.55
CA PRO A 127 23.51 6.21 -3.63
C PRO A 127 24.61 5.30 -3.04
N PRO A 128 24.49 4.72 -1.84
CA PRO A 128 25.49 3.79 -1.34
C PRO A 128 25.58 2.49 -2.16
N MET A 129 24.46 1.98 -2.72
CA MET A 129 24.49 0.82 -3.62
C MET A 129 25.28 1.13 -4.90
N LYS A 130 25.04 2.28 -5.52
CA LYS A 130 25.76 2.73 -6.72
C LYS A 130 27.27 2.93 -6.42
N LYS A 131 27.60 3.53 -5.27
CA LYS A 131 28.99 3.73 -4.84
C LYS A 131 29.75 2.40 -4.67
N LEU A 132 29.09 1.36 -4.21
CA LEU A 132 29.66 0.01 -4.05
C LEU A 132 29.63 -0.82 -5.34
N GLY A 133 29.15 -0.28 -6.46
CA GLY A 133 29.13 -0.98 -7.74
C GLY A 133 27.99 -1.98 -7.90
N TYR A 134 26.90 -1.83 -7.18
CA TYR A 134 25.69 -2.64 -7.40
C TYR A 134 25.12 -2.39 -8.80
N ALA A 135 24.64 -3.44 -9.43
CA ALA A 135 23.93 -3.32 -10.70
C ALA A 135 22.63 -2.50 -10.54
N ASP A 136 22.37 -1.59 -11.48
CA ASP A 136 21.21 -0.69 -11.41
C ASP A 136 19.89 -1.47 -11.36
N TYR A 137 19.76 -2.57 -12.14
CA TYR A 137 18.54 -3.38 -12.12
C TYR A 137 18.28 -4.04 -10.75
N LEU A 138 19.32 -4.47 -10.02
CA LEU A 138 19.16 -5.03 -8.68
C LEU A 138 18.77 -3.93 -7.68
N SER A 139 19.48 -2.80 -7.72
CA SER A 139 19.25 -1.68 -6.81
C SER A 139 17.84 -1.11 -6.96
N THR A 140 17.44 -0.84 -8.20
CA THR A 140 16.12 -0.27 -8.48
C THR A 140 15.00 -1.29 -8.27
N GLY A 141 15.20 -2.53 -8.66
CA GLY A 141 14.23 -3.60 -8.46
C GLY A 141 13.92 -3.83 -6.98
N VAL A 142 14.95 -3.89 -6.12
CA VAL A 142 14.75 -4.09 -4.68
C VAL A 142 14.13 -2.89 -3.99
N ILE A 143 14.42 -1.66 -4.44
CA ILE A 143 13.79 -0.45 -3.90
C ILE A 143 12.32 -0.38 -4.33
N ALA A 144 12.01 -0.62 -5.60
CA ALA A 144 10.64 -0.60 -6.11
C ALA A 144 9.76 -1.63 -5.40
N SER A 145 10.23 -2.88 -5.30
CA SER A 145 9.49 -3.97 -4.65
C SER A 145 9.49 -3.86 -3.13
N GLY A 146 10.61 -3.51 -2.51
CA GLY A 146 10.67 -3.23 -1.08
C GLY A 146 9.74 -2.10 -0.67
N GLY A 147 9.59 -1.05 -1.52
CA GLY A 147 8.65 0.03 -1.31
C GLY A 147 7.21 -0.46 -1.13
N THR A 148 6.80 -1.52 -1.84
CA THR A 148 5.45 -2.06 -1.71
C THR A 148 5.15 -2.70 -0.35
N LEU A 149 6.17 -3.06 0.43
CA LEU A 149 5.97 -3.52 1.81
C LEU A 149 5.33 -2.43 2.69
N GLY A 150 5.46 -1.15 2.31
CA GLY A 150 4.86 -0.03 3.04
C GLY A 150 3.34 0.01 3.07
N ILE A 151 2.67 -0.69 2.16
CA ILE A 151 1.21 -0.83 2.20
C ILE A 151 0.75 -2.15 2.80
N MET A 152 1.68 -3.09 3.05
CA MET A 152 1.37 -4.41 3.59
C MET A 152 1.61 -4.49 5.08
N ILE A 153 2.75 -3.98 5.54
CA ILE A 153 3.11 -3.98 6.96
C ILE A 153 2.40 -2.81 7.64
N PRO A 154 1.57 -3.08 8.68
CA PRO A 154 0.77 -2.04 9.32
C PRO A 154 1.60 -0.96 10.04
N PRO A 155 1.02 0.27 10.18
CA PRO A 155 -0.27 0.71 9.66
C PRO A 155 -0.27 1.00 8.16
N SER A 156 -1.35 0.64 7.48
CA SER A 156 -1.50 0.73 6.03
C SER A 156 -2.71 1.57 5.65
N THR A 157 -2.51 2.59 4.82
CA THR A 157 -3.61 3.45 4.34
C THR A 157 -4.64 2.68 3.50
N ILE A 158 -4.20 1.72 2.71
CA ILE A 158 -5.10 0.88 1.90
C ILE A 158 -5.97 0.00 2.79
N MET A 159 -5.38 -0.64 3.81
CA MET A 159 -6.14 -1.46 4.76
C MET A 159 -7.15 -0.64 5.55
N VAL A 160 -6.81 0.61 5.91
CA VAL A 160 -7.74 1.52 6.56
C VAL A 160 -8.93 1.83 5.64
N ILE A 161 -8.68 2.24 4.41
CA ILE A 161 -9.73 2.58 3.44
C ILE A 161 -10.59 1.35 3.10
N TYR A 162 -9.96 0.20 2.89
CA TYR A 162 -10.67 -1.06 2.71
C TYR A 162 -11.58 -1.35 3.91
N GLY A 163 -11.05 -1.26 5.14
CA GLY A 163 -11.81 -1.52 6.36
C GLY A 163 -13.01 -0.59 6.54
N ILE A 164 -12.86 0.69 6.19
CA ILE A 164 -13.95 1.67 6.26
C ILE A 164 -15.03 1.36 5.21
N VAL A 165 -14.65 1.12 3.95
CA VAL A 165 -15.60 0.89 2.85
C VAL A 165 -16.34 -0.43 2.99
N THR A 166 -15.70 -1.45 3.56
CA THR A 166 -16.28 -2.78 3.76
C THR A 166 -16.81 -3.02 5.17
N GLU A 167 -16.75 -2.01 6.05
CA GLU A 167 -17.11 -2.10 7.47
C GLU A 167 -16.35 -3.22 8.21
N THR A 168 -15.12 -3.53 7.74
CA THR A 168 -14.25 -4.54 8.34
C THR A 168 -13.37 -3.92 9.42
N ASN A 169 -13.16 -4.63 10.54
CA ASN A 169 -12.35 -4.13 11.67
C ASN A 169 -10.90 -3.83 11.24
N ILE A 170 -10.48 -2.57 11.34
CA ILE A 170 -9.15 -2.09 10.92
C ILE A 170 -8.03 -2.73 11.75
N GLY A 171 -8.23 -2.92 13.06
CA GLY A 171 -7.26 -3.59 13.93
C GLY A 171 -6.99 -5.03 13.50
N LYS A 172 -8.06 -5.78 13.13
CA LYS A 172 -7.94 -7.15 12.59
C LYS A 172 -7.25 -7.15 11.22
N LEU A 173 -7.53 -6.17 10.35
CA LEU A 173 -6.83 -6.02 9.07
C LEU A 173 -5.34 -5.76 9.26
N PHE A 174 -4.99 -4.90 10.20
CA PHE A 174 -3.59 -4.64 10.55
C PHE A 174 -2.90 -5.91 11.05
N ALA A 175 -3.51 -6.64 11.98
CA ALA A 175 -2.96 -7.90 12.45
C ALA A 175 -2.78 -8.91 11.30
N ALA A 176 -3.77 -9.00 10.41
CA ALA A 176 -3.74 -9.88 9.24
C ALA A 176 -2.60 -9.56 8.27
N GLY A 177 -2.17 -8.30 8.18
CA GLY A 177 -1.09 -7.85 7.31
C GLY A 177 0.32 -8.21 7.78
N VAL A 178 0.51 -8.50 9.08
CA VAL A 178 1.85 -8.70 9.67
C VAL A 178 2.55 -9.93 9.07
N LEU A 179 1.93 -11.09 9.14
CA LEU A 179 2.57 -12.34 8.66
C LEU A 179 2.76 -12.35 7.15
N PRO A 180 1.77 -11.96 6.30
CA PRO A 180 1.98 -11.81 4.88
C PRO A 180 3.06 -10.77 4.52
N GLY A 181 3.13 -9.67 5.27
CA GLY A 181 4.18 -8.65 5.08
C GLY A 181 5.58 -9.19 5.36
N LEU A 182 5.75 -9.93 6.46
CA LEU A 182 7.01 -10.62 6.76
C LEU A 182 7.34 -11.69 5.72
N LEU A 183 6.35 -12.47 5.27
CA LEU A 183 6.51 -13.45 4.21
C LEU A 183 7.01 -12.78 2.92
N CYS A 184 6.39 -11.68 2.49
CA CYS A 184 6.82 -10.93 1.32
C CYS A 184 8.26 -10.40 1.47
N ALA A 185 8.62 -9.87 2.64
CA ALA A 185 9.99 -9.42 2.91
C ALA A 185 11.00 -10.58 2.79
N LEU A 186 10.68 -11.76 3.33
CA LEU A 186 11.51 -12.95 3.21
C LEU A 186 11.63 -13.44 1.75
N LEU A 187 10.52 -13.44 1.01
CA LEU A 187 10.51 -13.81 -0.40
C LEU A 187 11.32 -12.82 -1.27
N LEU A 188 11.23 -11.51 -1.00
CA LEU A 188 12.06 -10.51 -1.66
C LEU A 188 13.55 -10.71 -1.34
N MET A 189 13.91 -11.02 -0.09
CA MET A 189 15.27 -11.37 0.28
C MET A 189 15.73 -12.65 -0.43
N GLY A 190 14.86 -13.65 -0.57
CA GLY A 190 15.09 -14.84 -1.39
C GLY A 190 15.35 -14.51 -2.86
N GLY A 191 14.62 -13.54 -3.43
CA GLY A 191 14.85 -13.00 -4.77
C GLY A 191 16.24 -12.38 -4.91
N VAL A 192 16.71 -11.63 -3.92
CA VAL A 192 18.09 -11.10 -3.89
C VAL A 192 19.12 -12.24 -3.88
N VAL A 193 18.93 -13.25 -3.03
CA VAL A 193 19.83 -14.42 -2.98
C VAL A 193 19.89 -15.12 -4.35
N TRP A 194 18.74 -15.29 -4.99
CA TRP A 194 18.65 -15.93 -6.31
C TRP A 194 19.39 -15.13 -7.40
N ILE A 195 19.27 -13.79 -7.41
CA ILE A 195 20.00 -12.92 -8.34
C ILE A 195 21.51 -13.05 -8.11
N ILE A 196 21.94 -12.92 -6.85
CA ILE A 196 23.37 -12.99 -6.49
C ILE A 196 23.99 -14.36 -6.78
N ALA A 197 23.22 -15.44 -6.66
CA ALA A 197 23.68 -16.78 -7.01
C ALA A 197 23.95 -16.93 -8.52
N ARG A 198 23.20 -16.20 -9.37
CA ARG A 198 23.38 -16.21 -10.83
C ARG A 198 24.38 -15.17 -11.33
N ASP A 199 24.41 -14.01 -10.68
CA ASP A 199 25.28 -12.89 -11.02
C ASP A 199 25.92 -12.31 -9.74
N PRO A 200 27.01 -12.92 -9.25
CA PRO A 200 27.68 -12.47 -8.04
C PRO A 200 28.24 -11.05 -8.12
N ALA A 201 28.44 -10.52 -9.34
CA ALA A 201 28.93 -9.15 -9.55
C ALA A 201 27.84 -8.12 -9.37
N ALA A 202 26.56 -8.50 -9.49
CA ALA A 202 25.43 -7.59 -9.36
C ALA A 202 25.31 -6.95 -7.96
N GLY A 203 25.86 -7.60 -6.91
CA GLY A 203 25.78 -7.07 -5.55
C GLY A 203 27.02 -7.42 -4.73
N PRO A 204 28.12 -6.66 -4.87
CA PRO A 204 29.34 -6.90 -4.13
C PRO A 204 29.12 -6.79 -2.61
N ALA A 205 29.95 -7.50 -1.84
CA ALA A 205 29.94 -7.42 -0.38
C ALA A 205 30.55 -6.10 0.09
N GLY A 206 29.96 -5.51 1.13
CA GLY A 206 30.54 -4.39 1.83
C GLY A 206 31.50 -4.81 2.94
N GLU A 207 32.04 -3.84 3.68
CA GLU A 207 32.91 -4.10 4.81
C GLU A 207 32.13 -4.64 6.01
N ARG A 208 32.82 -5.40 6.85
CA ARG A 208 32.23 -5.93 8.08
C ARG A 208 32.29 -4.88 9.17
N THR A 209 31.14 -4.49 9.69
CA THR A 209 31.01 -3.53 10.76
C THR A 209 31.28 -4.18 12.14
N GLU A 210 31.97 -3.48 13.03
CA GLU A 210 32.24 -3.93 14.38
C GLU A 210 31.02 -3.85 15.30
N TRP A 211 31.04 -4.62 16.40
CA TRP A 211 29.93 -4.68 17.35
C TRP A 211 29.55 -3.34 18.00
N PRO A 212 30.49 -2.45 18.40
CA PRO A 212 30.13 -1.14 18.95
C PRO A 212 29.28 -0.30 18.03
N GLU A 213 29.56 -0.31 16.71
CA GLU A 213 28.77 0.41 15.71
C GLU A 213 27.39 -0.20 15.51
N ARG A 214 27.26 -1.54 15.59
CA ARG A 214 25.97 -2.24 15.51
C ARG A 214 25.06 -1.84 16.67
N ILE A 215 25.61 -1.81 17.91
CA ILE A 215 24.86 -1.38 19.10
C ILE A 215 24.46 0.09 18.98
N LYS A 216 25.37 0.95 18.47
CA LYS A 216 25.04 2.35 18.24
C LYS A 216 23.88 2.52 17.25
N ALA A 217 23.93 1.82 16.09
CA ALA A 217 22.87 1.87 15.10
C ALA A 217 21.52 1.38 15.65
N LEU A 218 21.50 0.32 16.48
CA LEU A 218 20.28 -0.13 17.16
C LEU A 218 19.73 0.91 18.14
N ARG A 219 20.62 1.62 18.84
CA ARG A 219 20.20 2.71 19.73
C ARG A 219 19.62 3.90 18.97
N GLU A 220 20.04 4.15 17.73
CA GLU A 220 19.51 5.26 16.92
C GLU A 220 18.04 5.01 16.52
N ILE A 221 17.62 3.76 16.29
CA ILE A 221 16.26 3.41 15.87
C ILE A 221 15.27 3.19 17.03
N TRP A 222 15.69 3.33 18.30
CA TRP A 222 14.81 3.05 19.45
C TRP A 222 13.48 3.80 19.41
N GLY A 223 13.50 5.07 18.96
CA GLY A 223 12.30 5.90 18.91
C GLY A 223 11.28 5.38 17.88
N VAL A 224 11.76 4.85 16.74
CA VAL A 224 10.93 4.18 15.75
C VAL A 224 10.27 2.94 16.34
N LEU A 225 11.10 2.08 16.97
CA LEU A 225 10.61 0.85 17.57
C LEU A 225 9.60 1.13 18.68
N LEU A 226 9.84 2.14 19.50
CA LEU A 226 8.91 2.57 20.54
C LEU A 226 7.59 3.06 19.94
N LEU A 227 7.64 3.91 18.89
CA LEU A 227 6.45 4.44 18.24
C LEU A 227 5.59 3.31 17.67
N VAL A 228 6.21 2.38 16.93
CA VAL A 228 5.51 1.22 16.36
C VAL A 228 4.95 0.33 17.47
N ALA A 229 5.72 0.04 18.51
CA ALA A 229 5.29 -0.79 19.64
C ALA A 229 4.11 -0.17 20.40
N VAL A 230 4.11 1.14 20.63
CA VAL A 230 3.02 1.84 21.30
C VAL A 230 1.77 1.85 20.44
N VAL A 231 1.88 2.22 19.15
CA VAL A 231 0.72 2.32 18.26
C VAL A 231 0.12 0.94 17.98
N LEU A 232 0.91 -0.01 17.46
CA LEU A 232 0.39 -1.33 17.12
C LEU A 232 0.09 -2.17 18.37
N GLY A 233 0.94 -2.11 19.37
CA GLY A 233 0.72 -2.82 20.63
C GLY A 233 -0.56 -2.35 21.35
N GLY A 234 -0.83 -1.05 21.33
CA GLY A 234 -2.06 -0.50 21.90
C GLY A 234 -3.31 -0.85 21.11
N ILE A 235 -3.23 -0.87 19.76
CA ILE A 235 -4.35 -1.30 18.90
C ILE A 235 -4.62 -2.80 19.08
N TYR A 236 -3.58 -3.65 19.06
CA TYR A 236 -3.73 -5.10 19.19
C TYR A 236 -4.12 -5.53 20.61
N GLY A 237 -3.66 -4.78 21.61
CA GLY A 237 -4.06 -4.98 23.01
C GLY A 237 -5.44 -4.43 23.35
N GLY A 238 -6.16 -3.81 22.40
CA GLY A 238 -7.48 -3.23 22.62
C GLY A 238 -7.50 -2.01 23.54
N VAL A 239 -6.32 -1.41 23.82
CA VAL A 239 -6.19 -0.22 24.67
C VAL A 239 -6.78 1.01 23.99
N PHE A 240 -6.64 1.09 22.68
CA PHE A 240 -7.23 2.16 21.85
C PHE A 240 -7.60 1.68 20.46
N THR A 241 -8.52 2.41 19.85
CA THR A 241 -8.96 2.22 18.46
C THR A 241 -7.86 2.59 17.46
N ALA A 242 -8.02 2.20 16.21
CA ALA A 242 -7.09 2.60 15.13
C ALA A 242 -6.98 4.13 14.99
N THR A 243 -8.09 4.87 15.21
CA THR A 243 -8.11 6.34 15.13
C THR A 243 -7.33 6.97 16.29
N GLU A 244 -7.54 6.50 17.52
CA GLU A 244 -6.78 6.95 18.70
C GLU A 244 -5.30 6.60 18.56
N GLY A 245 -4.99 5.37 18.09
CA GLY A 245 -3.63 4.94 17.78
C GLY A 245 -2.95 5.83 16.74
N ALA A 246 -3.66 6.25 15.70
CA ALA A 246 -3.15 7.18 14.70
C ALA A 246 -2.85 8.57 15.30
N GLY A 247 -3.72 9.05 16.19
CA GLY A 247 -3.52 10.32 16.92
C GLY A 247 -2.30 10.28 17.83
N ILE A 248 -2.14 9.20 18.60
CA ILE A 248 -0.97 8.95 19.46
C ILE A 248 0.29 8.84 18.60
N GLY A 249 0.22 8.12 17.48
CA GLY A 249 1.32 7.96 16.55
C GLY A 249 1.76 9.28 15.92
N ALA A 250 0.81 10.10 15.43
CA ALA A 250 1.10 11.42 14.87
C ALA A 250 1.72 12.36 15.90
N SER A 251 1.17 12.40 17.12
CA SER A 251 1.69 13.19 18.22
C SER A 251 3.08 12.74 18.64
N GLY A 252 3.31 11.43 18.79
CA GLY A 252 4.61 10.86 19.10
C GLY A 252 5.66 11.18 18.04
N ALA A 253 5.32 11.04 16.75
CA ALA A 253 6.19 11.39 15.63
C ALA A 253 6.53 12.88 15.60
N PHE A 254 5.55 13.76 15.89
CA PHE A 254 5.76 15.19 16.03
C PHE A 254 6.78 15.52 17.14
N PHE A 255 6.55 15.02 18.37
CA PHE A 255 7.45 15.26 19.49
C PHE A 255 8.84 14.68 19.25
N PHE A 256 8.93 13.54 18.57
CA PHE A 256 10.20 12.93 18.20
C PHE A 256 10.98 13.77 17.19
N ALA A 257 10.32 14.30 16.15
CA ALA A 257 10.92 15.22 15.19
C ALA A 257 11.35 16.54 15.84
N LEU A 258 10.55 17.04 16.79
CA LEU A 258 10.87 18.25 17.57
C LEU A 258 12.12 18.03 18.46
N ALA A 259 12.15 16.92 19.20
CA ALA A 259 13.30 16.60 20.09
C ALA A 259 14.61 16.41 19.31
N ARG A 260 14.54 15.97 18.05
CA ARG A 260 15.70 15.86 17.15
C ARG A 260 16.13 17.18 16.52
N GLY A 261 15.38 18.26 16.71
CA GLY A 261 15.65 19.54 16.10
C GLY A 261 15.47 19.57 14.56
N THR A 262 14.83 18.57 13.98
CA THR A 262 14.55 18.50 12.54
C THR A 262 13.30 19.29 12.15
N LEU A 263 12.45 19.63 13.13
CA LEU A 263 11.18 20.31 12.92
C LEU A 263 11.34 21.83 13.08
N THR A 264 11.67 22.50 11.97
CA THR A 264 11.58 23.97 11.88
C THR A 264 10.15 24.39 11.56
N LEU A 265 9.80 25.67 11.77
CA LEU A 265 8.47 26.20 11.37
C LEU A 265 8.20 25.98 9.88
N LYS A 266 9.22 26.10 9.03
CA LYS A 266 9.11 25.82 7.59
C LYS A 266 8.81 24.35 7.34
N THR A 267 9.57 23.44 7.97
CA THR A 267 9.35 21.99 7.83
C THR A 267 7.99 21.56 8.37
N LEU A 268 7.55 22.15 9.49
CA LEU A 268 6.22 21.91 10.04
C LEU A 268 5.13 22.29 9.03
N PHE A 269 5.22 23.50 8.47
CA PHE A 269 4.28 23.96 7.46
C PHE A 269 4.27 23.08 6.22
N GLU A 270 5.44 22.67 5.71
CA GLU A 270 5.56 21.72 4.59
C GLU A 270 4.87 20.40 4.89
N VAL A 271 5.09 19.80 6.06
CA VAL A 271 4.46 18.53 6.49
C VAL A 271 2.95 18.69 6.57
N LEU A 272 2.44 19.76 7.16
CA LEU A 272 1.00 20.00 7.28
C LEU A 272 0.34 20.17 5.89
N VAL A 273 0.95 20.95 5.00
CA VAL A 273 0.43 21.18 3.64
C VAL A 273 0.48 19.88 2.82
N GLU A 274 1.56 19.10 2.90
CA GLU A 274 1.68 17.83 2.21
C GLU A 274 0.65 16.82 2.71
N SER A 275 0.46 16.72 4.04
CA SER A 275 -0.55 15.86 4.65
C SER A 275 -1.97 16.28 4.28
N ALA A 276 -2.27 17.58 4.31
CA ALA A 276 -3.58 18.11 3.92
C ALA A 276 -3.87 17.85 2.43
N ARG A 277 -2.89 18.04 1.54
CA ARG A 277 -3.03 17.75 0.11
C ARG A 277 -3.32 16.28 -0.15
N THR A 278 -2.56 15.38 0.47
CA THR A 278 -2.75 13.94 0.32
C THR A 278 -4.12 13.52 0.87
N THR A 279 -4.51 14.03 2.03
CA THR A 279 -5.83 13.77 2.63
C THR A 279 -6.97 14.26 1.72
N ALA A 280 -6.88 15.48 1.20
CA ALA A 280 -7.89 16.02 0.30
C ALA A 280 -8.03 15.18 -0.99
N MET A 281 -6.90 14.73 -1.55
CA MET A 281 -6.90 13.83 -2.70
C MET A 281 -7.63 12.51 -2.38
N LEU A 282 -7.31 11.88 -1.25
CA LEU A 282 -7.92 10.61 -0.84
C LEU A 282 -9.41 10.75 -0.57
N PHE A 283 -9.84 11.81 0.10
CA PHE A 283 -11.26 12.06 0.36
C PHE A 283 -12.02 12.33 -0.94
N THR A 284 -11.41 13.05 -1.89
CA THR A 284 -12.01 13.26 -3.22
C THR A 284 -12.22 11.93 -3.95
N ILE A 285 -11.22 11.04 -3.92
CA ILE A 285 -11.34 9.71 -4.53
C ILE A 285 -12.42 8.89 -3.83
N LEU A 286 -12.47 8.91 -2.49
CA LEU A 286 -13.44 8.15 -1.71
C LEU A 286 -14.89 8.63 -1.96
N ILE A 287 -15.13 9.93 -1.96
CA ILE A 287 -16.44 10.53 -2.29
C ILE A 287 -16.88 10.10 -3.69
N ALA A 288 -16.00 10.25 -4.68
CA ALA A 288 -16.29 9.88 -6.06
C ALA A 288 -16.57 8.39 -6.23
N ALA A 289 -15.77 7.55 -5.56
CA ALA A 289 -15.95 6.10 -5.56
C ALA A 289 -17.26 5.67 -4.89
N THR A 290 -17.65 6.33 -3.80
CA THR A 290 -18.95 6.08 -3.14
C THR A 290 -20.11 6.46 -4.05
N MET A 291 -20.02 7.58 -4.77
CA MET A 291 -21.03 7.96 -5.77
C MET A 291 -21.12 6.94 -6.90
N PHE A 292 -19.99 6.48 -7.41
CA PHE A 292 -19.95 5.43 -8.43
C PHE A 292 -20.46 4.10 -7.90
N SER A 293 -20.11 3.72 -6.66
CA SER A 293 -20.61 2.53 -5.97
C SER A 293 -22.13 2.55 -5.86
N ASN A 294 -22.72 3.69 -5.47
CA ASN A 294 -24.16 3.86 -5.39
C ASN A 294 -24.84 3.67 -6.75
N PHE A 295 -24.22 4.16 -7.84
CA PHE A 295 -24.69 3.91 -9.19
C PHE A 295 -24.65 2.42 -9.54
N VAL A 296 -23.52 1.75 -9.36
CA VAL A 296 -23.34 0.31 -9.66
C VAL A 296 -24.30 -0.54 -8.84
N ASN A 297 -24.45 -0.29 -7.56
CA ASN A 297 -25.36 -1.01 -6.66
C ASN A 297 -26.83 -0.82 -7.03
N PHE A 298 -27.17 0.29 -7.68
CA PHE A 298 -28.54 0.53 -8.17
C PHE A 298 -28.84 -0.22 -9.47
N THR A 299 -27.84 -0.69 -10.18
CA THR A 299 -28.00 -1.55 -11.37
C THR A 299 -28.19 -3.02 -10.97
N SER A 300 -28.58 -3.87 -11.94
CA SER A 300 -28.66 -5.32 -11.72
C SER A 300 -27.29 -6.03 -11.63
N MET A 301 -26.18 -5.31 -11.84
CA MET A 301 -24.85 -5.91 -12.00
C MET A 301 -24.42 -6.80 -10.82
N PRO A 302 -24.56 -6.42 -9.54
CA PRO A 302 -24.15 -7.29 -8.43
C PRO A 302 -24.93 -8.62 -8.40
N GLY A 303 -26.24 -8.55 -8.66
CA GLY A 303 -27.11 -9.73 -8.74
C GLY A 303 -26.78 -10.62 -9.95
N ASP A 304 -26.60 -10.02 -11.12
CA ASP A 304 -26.27 -10.72 -12.36
C ASP A 304 -24.91 -11.44 -12.25
N LEU A 305 -23.92 -10.78 -11.65
CA LEU A 305 -22.61 -11.39 -11.38
C LEU A 305 -22.72 -12.56 -10.43
N LYS A 306 -23.45 -12.42 -9.32
CA LYS A 306 -23.67 -13.51 -8.37
C LYS A 306 -24.30 -14.73 -9.06
N ASN A 307 -25.35 -14.52 -9.86
CA ASN A 307 -26.05 -15.58 -10.59
C ASN A 307 -25.15 -16.20 -11.66
N GLY A 308 -24.42 -15.40 -12.44
CA GLY A 308 -23.49 -15.88 -13.46
C GLY A 308 -22.37 -16.75 -12.87
N ILE A 309 -21.81 -16.31 -11.75
CA ILE A 309 -20.77 -17.05 -11.02
C ILE A 309 -21.28 -18.40 -10.52
N THR A 310 -22.51 -18.42 -9.98
CA THR A 310 -23.13 -19.66 -9.49
C THR A 310 -23.38 -20.65 -10.64
N GLN A 311 -23.73 -20.15 -11.84
CA GLN A 311 -23.95 -20.96 -13.03
C GLN A 311 -22.68 -21.54 -13.66
N LEU A 312 -21.53 -20.86 -13.47
CA LEU A 312 -20.23 -21.32 -14.01
C LEU A 312 -19.73 -22.60 -13.35
N GLY A 313 -20.23 -22.97 -12.16
CA GLY A 313 -19.84 -24.21 -11.45
C GLY A 313 -18.33 -24.29 -11.11
N LEU A 314 -17.62 -23.14 -11.17
CA LEU A 314 -16.19 -23.09 -10.84
C LEU A 314 -15.97 -23.19 -9.33
N PRO A 315 -14.87 -23.81 -8.89
CA PRO A 315 -14.48 -23.79 -7.48
C PRO A 315 -14.39 -22.34 -6.97
N PRO A 316 -14.94 -22.02 -5.77
CA PRO A 316 -14.92 -20.66 -5.23
C PRO A 316 -13.52 -20.03 -5.21
N LEU A 317 -12.49 -20.81 -4.88
CA LEU A 317 -11.11 -20.33 -4.85
C LEU A 317 -10.58 -19.94 -6.24
N ALA A 318 -11.01 -20.63 -7.31
CA ALA A 318 -10.64 -20.28 -8.69
C ALA A 318 -11.25 -18.93 -9.11
N LEU A 319 -12.44 -18.61 -8.62
CA LEU A 319 -13.08 -17.30 -8.84
C LEU A 319 -12.31 -16.19 -8.16
N ILE A 320 -11.88 -16.39 -6.91
CA ILE A 320 -11.00 -15.41 -6.23
C ILE A 320 -9.68 -15.25 -7.01
N GLY A 321 -9.08 -16.34 -7.48
CA GLY A 321 -7.88 -16.29 -8.32
C GLY A 321 -8.09 -15.48 -9.62
N ALA A 322 -9.24 -15.64 -10.28
CA ALA A 322 -9.59 -14.83 -11.44
C ALA A 322 -9.77 -13.35 -11.11
N MET A 323 -10.40 -13.02 -9.97
CA MET A 323 -10.48 -11.64 -9.47
C MET A 323 -9.09 -11.06 -9.21
N MET A 324 -8.18 -11.82 -8.59
CA MET A 324 -6.79 -11.39 -8.37
C MET A 324 -6.07 -11.11 -9.69
N LEU A 325 -6.31 -11.90 -10.73
CA LEU A 325 -5.74 -11.64 -12.05
C LEU A 325 -6.27 -10.32 -12.65
N VAL A 326 -7.56 -10.04 -12.52
CA VAL A 326 -8.14 -8.74 -12.94
C VAL A 326 -7.47 -7.59 -12.17
N TYR A 327 -7.29 -7.74 -10.85
CA TYR A 327 -6.60 -6.73 -10.04
C TYR A 327 -5.14 -6.52 -10.48
N VAL A 328 -4.38 -7.57 -10.80
CA VAL A 328 -3.01 -7.43 -11.34
C VAL A 328 -3.03 -6.60 -12.62
N LEU A 329 -3.94 -6.92 -13.56
CA LEU A 329 -4.05 -6.19 -14.83
C LEU A 329 -4.41 -4.71 -14.61
N LEU A 330 -5.39 -4.41 -13.76
CA LEU A 330 -5.77 -3.04 -13.42
C LEU A 330 -4.65 -2.30 -12.70
N GLY A 331 -3.96 -2.97 -11.77
CA GLY A 331 -2.87 -2.39 -10.97
C GLY A 331 -1.63 -2.01 -11.78
N THR A 332 -1.45 -2.59 -12.99
CA THR A 332 -0.39 -2.14 -13.89
C THR A 332 -0.64 -0.74 -14.45
N ILE A 333 -1.88 -0.26 -14.47
CA ILE A 333 -2.29 0.98 -15.15
C ILE A 333 -2.81 2.03 -14.16
N MET A 334 -3.50 1.58 -13.10
CA MET A 334 -4.21 2.44 -12.16
C MET A 334 -3.42 2.64 -10.87
N GLU A 335 -3.67 3.77 -10.23
CA GLU A 335 -3.21 4.04 -8.87
C GLU A 335 -3.93 3.14 -7.87
N GLU A 336 -3.22 2.74 -6.81
CA GLU A 336 -3.61 1.70 -5.86
C GLU A 336 -5.00 1.90 -5.23
N LEU A 337 -5.28 3.09 -4.73
CA LEU A 337 -6.53 3.39 -4.03
C LEU A 337 -7.72 3.48 -4.99
N THR A 338 -7.50 4.10 -6.13
CA THR A 338 -8.53 4.21 -7.17
C THR A 338 -8.94 2.85 -7.70
N MET A 339 -7.96 1.95 -7.94
CA MET A 339 -8.24 0.58 -8.36
C MET A 339 -9.08 -0.17 -7.33
N VAL A 340 -8.69 -0.11 -6.06
CA VAL A 340 -9.40 -0.79 -4.98
C VAL A 340 -10.83 -0.25 -4.86
N LEU A 341 -10.98 1.06 -4.79
CA LEU A 341 -12.29 1.70 -4.61
C LEU A 341 -13.23 1.53 -5.82
N LEU A 342 -12.69 1.45 -7.04
CA LEU A 342 -13.48 1.18 -8.24
C LEU A 342 -14.06 -0.24 -8.26
N THR A 343 -13.31 -1.21 -7.74
CA THR A 343 -13.63 -2.64 -7.89
C THR A 343 -14.33 -3.25 -6.68
N LEU A 344 -14.13 -2.68 -5.46
CA LEU A 344 -14.77 -3.16 -4.23
C LEU A 344 -16.30 -3.30 -4.34
N PRO A 345 -17.05 -2.33 -4.90
CA PRO A 345 -18.50 -2.45 -5.00
C PRO A 345 -18.97 -3.66 -5.81
N VAL A 346 -18.13 -4.17 -6.70
CA VAL A 346 -18.42 -5.30 -7.56
C VAL A 346 -17.95 -6.62 -6.94
N PHE A 347 -16.72 -6.67 -6.45
CA PHE A 347 -16.10 -7.92 -6.00
C PHE A 347 -16.43 -8.27 -4.56
N PHE A 348 -16.51 -7.28 -3.66
CA PHE A 348 -16.76 -7.55 -2.24
C PHE A 348 -18.08 -8.28 -1.96
N PRO A 349 -19.24 -7.89 -2.57
CA PRO A 349 -20.48 -8.63 -2.41
C PRO A 349 -20.40 -10.08 -2.90
N VAL A 350 -19.61 -10.34 -3.94
CA VAL A 350 -19.40 -11.71 -4.47
C VAL A 350 -18.60 -12.55 -3.47
N VAL A 351 -17.51 -11.99 -2.95
CA VAL A 351 -16.62 -12.67 -1.98
C VAL A 351 -17.39 -13.05 -0.71
N THR A 352 -18.18 -12.13 -0.17
CA THR A 352 -19.01 -12.37 1.01
C THR A 352 -20.12 -13.39 0.73
N ALA A 353 -20.74 -13.37 -0.46
CA ALA A 353 -21.73 -14.35 -0.87
C ALA A 353 -21.14 -15.76 -1.06
N LEU A 354 -19.86 -15.87 -1.38
CA LEU A 354 -19.14 -17.15 -1.44
C LEU A 354 -18.67 -17.65 -0.06
N GLY A 355 -18.90 -16.88 1.02
CA GLY A 355 -18.58 -17.25 2.39
C GLY A 355 -17.10 -17.05 2.78
N PHE A 356 -16.33 -16.29 2.00
CA PHE A 356 -14.95 -15.96 2.36
C PHE A 356 -14.87 -14.85 3.40
N ASP A 357 -13.82 -14.91 4.22
CA ASP A 357 -13.55 -13.94 5.26
C ASP A 357 -13.15 -12.57 4.66
N PRO A 358 -13.83 -11.46 5.03
CA PRO A 358 -13.50 -10.11 4.57
C PRO A 358 -12.07 -9.67 4.90
N VAL A 359 -11.53 -10.08 6.05
CA VAL A 359 -10.16 -9.72 6.47
C VAL A 359 -9.13 -10.38 5.56
N TRP A 360 -9.30 -11.67 5.25
CA TRP A 360 -8.44 -12.39 4.31
C TRP A 360 -8.49 -11.77 2.91
N PHE A 361 -9.69 -11.43 2.43
CA PHE A 361 -9.83 -10.79 1.12
C PHE A 361 -9.13 -9.41 1.08
N GLY A 362 -9.23 -8.63 2.15
CA GLY A 362 -8.51 -7.36 2.27
C GLY A 362 -6.99 -7.52 2.17
N VAL A 363 -6.43 -8.57 2.79
CA VAL A 363 -5.00 -8.90 2.65
C VAL A 363 -4.65 -9.29 1.22
N LEU A 364 -5.48 -10.11 0.55
CA LEU A 364 -5.27 -10.46 -0.86
C LEU A 364 -5.28 -9.24 -1.78
N ILE A 365 -6.20 -8.28 -1.54
CA ILE A 365 -6.22 -7.01 -2.28
C ILE A 365 -4.89 -6.27 -2.12
N VAL A 366 -4.37 -6.15 -0.92
CA VAL A 366 -3.09 -5.44 -0.71
C VAL A 366 -1.94 -6.19 -1.39
N LEU A 367 -1.91 -7.52 -1.34
CA LEU A 367 -0.88 -8.33 -2.01
C LEU A 367 -0.94 -8.16 -3.53
N VAL A 368 -2.13 -8.18 -4.10
CA VAL A 368 -2.26 -8.04 -5.56
C VAL A 368 -1.92 -6.62 -6.01
N VAL A 369 -2.23 -5.61 -5.20
CA VAL A 369 -1.79 -4.22 -5.42
C VAL A 369 -0.27 -4.13 -5.43
N GLN A 370 0.42 -4.78 -4.49
CA GLN A 370 1.89 -4.82 -4.47
C GLN A 370 2.46 -5.32 -5.81
N VAL A 371 1.91 -6.41 -6.32
CA VAL A 371 2.32 -6.96 -7.63
C VAL A 371 2.05 -5.95 -8.74
N GLY A 372 0.86 -5.34 -8.76
CA GLY A 372 0.48 -4.35 -9.78
C GLY A 372 1.40 -3.12 -9.82
N LEU A 373 1.76 -2.58 -8.64
CA LEU A 373 2.59 -1.38 -8.52
C LEU A 373 4.01 -1.51 -9.10
N ILE A 374 4.50 -2.74 -9.24
CA ILE A 374 5.84 -3.01 -9.82
C ILE A 374 5.78 -3.81 -11.12
N SER A 375 4.58 -4.13 -11.60
CA SER A 375 4.42 -4.90 -12.85
C SER A 375 4.48 -3.99 -14.08
N PRO A 376 5.29 -4.33 -15.10
CA PRO A 376 5.22 -3.66 -16.40
C PRO A 376 3.80 -3.82 -17.02
N PRO A 377 3.33 -2.88 -17.85
CA PRO A 377 4.07 -1.81 -18.53
C PRO A 377 4.13 -0.47 -17.78
N VAL A 378 3.31 -0.21 -16.79
CA VAL A 378 3.32 1.08 -16.09
C VAL A 378 3.99 0.94 -14.73
N GLY A 379 3.34 0.36 -13.73
CA GLY A 379 3.89 0.19 -12.37
C GLY A 379 4.31 1.50 -11.72
N MET A 380 3.47 2.06 -10.88
CA MET A 380 3.61 3.42 -10.36
C MET A 380 4.95 3.66 -9.64
N ASN A 381 5.43 2.68 -8.86
CA ASN A 381 6.72 2.78 -8.16
C ASN A 381 7.90 2.94 -9.13
N MET A 382 7.83 2.30 -10.31
CA MET A 382 8.89 2.40 -11.31
C MET A 382 8.97 3.80 -11.91
N PHE A 383 7.83 4.45 -12.15
CA PHE A 383 7.78 5.83 -12.66
C PHE A 383 8.29 6.84 -11.62
N VAL A 384 7.93 6.66 -10.36
CA VAL A 384 8.44 7.51 -9.26
C VAL A 384 9.96 7.39 -9.18
N MET A 385 10.51 6.19 -9.26
CA MET A 385 11.95 5.97 -9.25
C MET A 385 12.63 6.60 -10.48
N ASN A 386 12.06 6.44 -11.67
CA ASN A 386 12.60 7.05 -12.90
C ASN A 386 12.63 8.58 -12.82
N ALA A 387 11.63 9.19 -12.18
CA ALA A 387 11.61 10.64 -11.95
C ALA A 387 12.72 11.10 -10.98
N LEU A 388 13.10 10.26 -10.01
CA LEU A 388 14.10 10.56 -9.00
C LEU A 388 15.53 10.16 -9.42
N LEU A 389 15.69 9.07 -10.16
CA LEU A 389 16.96 8.48 -10.55
C LEU A 389 17.21 8.70 -12.06
N LYS A 390 17.45 9.95 -12.43
CA LYS A 390 17.61 10.37 -13.84
C LYS A 390 18.78 9.70 -14.57
N ASP A 391 19.78 9.21 -13.82
CA ASP A 391 20.95 8.53 -14.37
C ASP A 391 20.72 7.05 -14.68
N VAL A 392 19.54 6.52 -14.37
CA VAL A 392 19.19 5.11 -14.60
C VAL A 392 18.22 4.99 -15.75
N ALA A 393 18.56 4.15 -16.73
CA ALA A 393 17.67 3.87 -17.83
C ALA A 393 16.39 3.15 -17.34
N MET A 394 15.22 3.58 -17.82
CA MET A 394 13.93 2.98 -17.45
C MET A 394 13.89 1.46 -17.69
N THR A 395 14.60 0.98 -18.70
CA THR A 395 14.75 -0.46 -19.00
C THR A 395 15.40 -1.25 -17.87
N GLN A 396 16.35 -0.65 -17.12
CA GLN A 396 16.97 -1.29 -15.97
C GLN A 396 15.99 -1.37 -14.80
N ILE A 397 15.19 -0.30 -14.59
CA ILE A 397 14.14 -0.28 -13.56
C ILE A 397 13.10 -1.36 -13.86
N PHE A 398 12.61 -1.46 -15.09
CA PHE A 398 11.67 -2.50 -15.52
C PHE A 398 12.24 -3.91 -15.36
N ARG A 399 13.50 -4.13 -15.79
CA ARG A 399 14.16 -5.42 -15.65
C ARG A 399 14.25 -5.86 -14.20
N GLY A 400 14.65 -4.96 -13.30
CA GLY A 400 14.74 -5.24 -11.87
C GLY A 400 13.37 -5.55 -11.28
N SER A 401 12.38 -4.70 -11.52
CA SER A 401 11.03 -4.86 -10.99
C SER A 401 10.37 -6.15 -11.47
N ALA A 402 10.52 -6.51 -12.76
CA ALA A 402 9.96 -7.75 -13.31
C ALA A 402 10.48 -9.01 -12.58
N ILE A 403 11.77 -9.04 -12.20
CA ILE A 403 12.34 -10.14 -11.44
C ILE A 403 11.67 -10.24 -10.05
N PHE A 404 11.45 -9.12 -9.38
CA PHE A 404 10.84 -9.08 -8.05
C PHE A 404 9.31 -9.24 -8.05
N CYS A 405 8.63 -9.15 -9.20
CA CYS A 405 7.22 -9.55 -9.32
C CYS A 405 7.03 -11.03 -8.96
N VAL A 406 8.00 -11.90 -9.29
CA VAL A 406 7.87 -13.35 -9.02
C VAL A 406 7.78 -13.66 -7.52
N PRO A 407 8.68 -13.19 -6.65
CA PRO A 407 8.54 -13.35 -5.20
C PRO A 407 7.20 -12.85 -4.65
N LEU A 408 6.74 -11.67 -5.07
CA LEU A 408 5.45 -11.13 -4.59
C LEU A 408 4.26 -11.96 -5.09
N ALA A 409 4.29 -12.42 -6.35
CA ALA A 409 3.27 -13.32 -6.88
C ALA A 409 3.24 -14.65 -6.12
N ILE A 410 4.40 -15.20 -5.73
CA ILE A 410 4.46 -16.38 -4.86
C ILE A 410 3.80 -16.07 -3.51
N GLY A 411 4.07 -14.92 -2.91
CA GLY A 411 3.42 -14.48 -1.67
C GLY A 411 1.91 -14.42 -1.80
N LEU A 412 1.40 -13.82 -2.88
CA LEU A 412 -0.03 -13.76 -3.19
C LEU A 412 -0.65 -15.17 -3.30
N VAL A 413 -0.01 -16.08 -4.06
CA VAL A 413 -0.50 -17.45 -4.22
C VAL A 413 -0.47 -18.21 -2.90
N LEU A 414 0.56 -18.05 -2.08
CA LEU A 414 0.63 -18.70 -0.76
C LEU A 414 -0.49 -18.24 0.16
N VAL A 415 -0.79 -16.94 0.24
CA VAL A 415 -1.88 -16.42 1.09
C VAL A 415 -3.25 -16.79 0.50
N LEU A 416 -3.38 -16.90 -0.83
CA LEU A 416 -4.60 -17.39 -1.49
C LEU A 416 -4.89 -18.84 -1.12
N LEU A 417 -3.86 -19.71 -1.15
CA LEU A 417 -4.01 -21.14 -0.86
C LEU A 417 -4.05 -21.44 0.65
N PHE A 418 -3.40 -20.62 1.46
CA PHE A 418 -3.31 -20.80 2.92
C PHE A 418 -3.85 -19.57 3.66
N PRO A 419 -5.18 -19.41 3.80
CA PRO A 419 -5.82 -18.27 4.47
C PRO A 419 -5.32 -18.04 5.90
N GLN A 420 -4.85 -19.10 6.58
CA GLN A 420 -4.32 -19.02 7.93
C GLN A 420 -3.10 -18.09 8.05
N LEU A 421 -2.35 -17.85 6.97
CA LEU A 421 -1.25 -16.88 6.96
C LEU A 421 -1.74 -15.45 7.24
N ALA A 422 -2.99 -15.14 6.85
CA ALA A 422 -3.62 -13.85 7.16
C ALA A 422 -4.49 -13.90 8.42
N LEU A 423 -5.20 -15.01 8.67
CA LEU A 423 -6.23 -15.09 9.70
C LEU A 423 -5.72 -15.57 11.07
N TRP A 424 -4.51 -16.13 11.15
CA TRP A 424 -3.98 -16.66 12.41
C TRP A 424 -3.83 -15.59 13.49
N LEU A 425 -3.20 -14.47 13.18
CA LEU A 425 -2.96 -13.41 14.16
C LEU A 425 -4.26 -12.67 14.56
N PRO A 426 -5.16 -12.29 13.62
CA PRO A 426 -6.49 -11.78 13.98
C PRO A 426 -7.31 -12.73 14.84
N GLY A 427 -7.17 -14.05 14.65
CA GLY A 427 -7.85 -15.07 15.44
C GLY A 427 -7.41 -15.11 16.92
N LEU A 428 -6.27 -14.51 17.26
CA LEU A 428 -5.79 -14.36 18.63
C LEU A 428 -6.27 -13.07 19.31
N MET A 429 -6.86 -12.16 18.52
CA MET A 429 -7.42 -10.90 19.05
C MET A 429 -8.87 -11.14 19.50
N ASN A 430 -9.17 -10.81 20.73
CA ASN A 430 -10.50 -10.91 21.33
C ASN A 430 -11.47 -9.87 20.76
#